data_e4aef5e6b19fcc0dd6f8062be4a39ba4
#
_entry.id   e4aef5e6b19fcc0dd6f8062be4a39ba4
#
_cell.length_a   1.000
_cell.length_b   1.000
_cell.length_c   1.000
_cell.angle_alpha   90.00
_cell.angle_beta   90.00
_cell.angle_gamma   90.00
#
_symmetry.space_group_name_H-M   'P 1'
#
loop_
_entity.id
_entity.type
_entity.pdbx_description
1 polymer ?
#
loop_
_entity_poly.entity_id
_entity_poly.type
_entity_poly.pdbx_seq_one_letter_code
_entity_poly.pdbx_strand_id
1 'polypeptide(L)'
;MQFFCVNLYRSVLNLLEERMKKEMIEEMVIVGGLVMVQFVYAGNSLLMSYLMSLGLGPFTIVIFSTFATFIILSPFAILFERKQWPNELSLRLIGKLVLISFAGVTLFQSLFLEGIRLTSPAMATAMPNLAPGLIFFIAWIVGLEKMNLKCMYSKLKILGTLLCVFGALTMSIMHSTSISHKEEDDTPIFVFDRDKVVGCIYLLGAVFVLSTNVVLQASTLAEFPAPISLSAITALLGVLITTVVLLLQNRKAKVLSGSFVSFGNLVGYSVLAGTVSGACVSFNGWAMKKRGPVLVSMFSPFATVISVAFSVLTLGESVSLGSVGGMVLMFVGLYLVLWAKGKEGFSEIESFESGFDSKKPLLS
;
A
#
# COMPACT_ATOMS: atom_id res chain seq x y z
N MET A 1 9.71 12.57 53.89
CA MET A 1 8.86 11.68 53.07
C MET A 1 8.08 12.42 51.97
N GLN A 2 7.42 13.55 52.28
CA GLN A 2 6.68 14.36 51.27
C GLN A 2 7.53 14.88 50.10
N PHE A 3 8.76 15.34 50.36
CA PHE A 3 9.65 15.88 49.32
C PHE A 3 10.12 14.81 48.30
N PHE A 4 10.27 13.57 48.77
CA PHE A 4 10.63 12.43 47.91
C PHE A 4 9.47 12.01 47.01
N CYS A 5 8.24 12.00 47.50
CA CYS A 5 7.03 11.72 46.72
C CYS A 5 6.77 12.78 45.61
N VAL A 6 7.00 14.07 45.94
CA VAL A 6 6.81 15.15 44.95
C VAL A 6 7.85 15.11 43.83
N ASN A 7 9.11 14.79 44.14
CA ASN A 7 10.15 14.66 43.12
C ASN A 7 9.96 13.40 42.26
N LEU A 8 9.53 12.28 42.86
CA LEU A 8 9.19 11.07 42.13
C LEU A 8 8.00 11.29 41.19
N TYR A 9 6.94 11.96 41.67
CA TYR A 9 5.77 12.31 40.87
C TYR A 9 6.13 13.22 39.67
N ARG A 10 6.98 14.25 39.92
CA ARG A 10 7.46 15.15 38.87
C ARG A 10 8.31 14.42 37.82
N SER A 11 9.17 13.49 38.25
CA SER A 11 9.98 12.66 37.36
C SER A 11 9.12 11.73 36.50
N VAL A 12 8.09 11.12 37.08
CA VAL A 12 7.13 10.28 36.32
C VAL A 12 6.32 11.10 35.33
N LEU A 13 5.88 12.31 35.72
CA LEU A 13 5.16 13.22 34.82
C LEU A 13 6.02 13.65 33.63
N ASN A 14 7.27 14.00 33.86
CA ASN A 14 8.21 14.37 32.78
C ASN A 14 8.49 13.19 31.83
N LEU A 15 8.62 11.96 32.35
CA LEU A 15 8.81 10.77 31.54
C LEU A 15 7.56 10.45 30.69
N LEU A 16 6.37 10.65 31.24
CA LEU A 16 5.11 10.47 30.52
C LEU A 16 4.96 11.53 29.41
N GLU A 17 5.31 12.79 29.71
CA GLU A 17 5.26 13.88 28.73
C GLU A 17 6.26 13.66 27.58
N GLU A 18 7.49 13.20 27.87
CA GLU A 18 8.47 12.83 26.85
C GLU A 18 8.00 11.64 26.00
N ARG A 19 7.36 10.65 26.62
CA ARG A 19 6.81 9.49 25.91
C ARG A 19 5.68 9.91 24.97
N MET A 20 4.72 10.73 25.44
CA MET A 20 3.65 11.26 24.62
C MET A 20 4.17 12.11 23.46
N LYS A 21 5.19 12.95 23.68
CA LYS A 21 5.83 13.72 22.59
C LYS A 21 6.48 12.82 21.55
N LYS A 22 7.16 11.76 21.97
CA LYS A 22 7.76 10.78 21.04
C LYS A 22 6.70 10.05 20.21
N GLU A 23 5.61 9.59 20.83
CA GLU A 23 4.52 8.91 20.14
C GLU A 23 3.82 9.85 19.13
N MET A 24 3.58 11.09 19.50
CA MET A 24 2.98 12.09 18.63
C MET A 24 3.90 12.43 17.43
N ILE A 25 5.20 12.56 17.64
CA ILE A 25 6.17 12.76 16.56
C ILE A 25 6.20 11.54 15.64
N GLU A 26 6.20 10.33 16.19
CA GLU A 26 6.17 9.09 15.41
C GLU A 26 4.90 9.01 14.55
N GLU A 27 3.74 9.37 15.08
CA GLU A 27 2.49 9.43 14.32
C GLU A 27 2.55 10.46 13.19
N MET A 28 3.06 11.66 13.46
CA MET A 28 3.22 12.68 12.40
C MET A 28 4.17 12.20 11.30
N VAL A 29 5.26 11.52 11.65
CA VAL A 29 6.21 10.96 10.69
C VAL A 29 5.55 9.85 9.86
N ILE A 30 4.77 8.97 10.47
CA ILE A 30 4.06 7.91 9.76
C ILE A 30 3.03 8.51 8.79
N VAL A 31 2.16 9.38 9.25
CA VAL A 31 1.10 9.98 8.41
C VAL A 31 1.71 10.84 7.30
N GLY A 32 2.62 11.74 7.63
CA GLY A 32 3.31 12.59 6.65
C GLY A 32 4.11 11.78 5.64
N GLY A 33 4.82 10.76 6.10
CA GLY A 33 5.58 9.86 5.24
C GLY A 33 4.66 9.02 4.32
N LEU A 34 3.53 8.50 4.80
CA LEU A 34 2.56 7.78 3.97
C LEU A 34 1.97 8.69 2.89
N VAL A 35 1.67 9.95 3.20
CA VAL A 35 1.22 10.92 2.19
C VAL A 35 2.32 11.16 1.14
N MET A 36 3.58 11.38 1.56
CA MET A 36 4.71 11.54 0.63
C MET A 36 4.91 10.32 -0.26
N VAL A 37 4.75 9.12 0.27
CA VAL A 37 4.80 7.87 -0.51
C VAL A 37 3.73 7.87 -1.62
N GLN A 38 2.53 8.42 -1.38
CA GLN A 38 1.49 8.48 -2.41
C GLN A 38 1.85 9.47 -3.54
N PHE A 39 2.48 10.60 -3.21
CA PHE A 39 3.03 11.50 -4.23
C PHE A 39 4.07 10.79 -5.11
N VAL A 40 4.94 10.04 -4.48
CA VAL A 40 5.96 9.25 -5.18
C VAL A 40 5.32 8.18 -6.06
N TYR A 41 4.32 7.46 -5.59
CA TYR A 41 3.63 6.45 -6.39
C TYR A 41 2.89 7.06 -7.57
N ALA A 42 2.24 8.21 -7.40
CA ALA A 42 1.63 8.95 -8.51
C ALA A 42 2.68 9.35 -9.56
N GLY A 43 3.81 9.91 -9.14
CA GLY A 43 4.92 10.25 -10.03
C GLY A 43 5.52 9.02 -10.74
N ASN A 44 5.69 7.91 -10.02
CA ASN A 44 6.17 6.65 -10.61
C ASN A 44 5.20 6.07 -11.64
N SER A 45 3.89 6.21 -11.42
CA SER A 45 2.86 5.80 -12.38
C SER A 45 2.95 6.59 -13.68
N LEU A 46 3.17 7.91 -13.59
CA LEU A 46 3.38 8.77 -14.77
C LEU A 46 4.67 8.39 -15.52
N LEU A 47 5.76 8.15 -14.79
CA LEU A 47 7.03 7.70 -15.37
C LEU A 47 6.86 6.35 -16.09
N MET A 48 6.13 5.40 -15.48
CA MET A 48 5.84 4.11 -16.07
C MET A 48 5.04 4.26 -17.37
N SER A 49 4.00 5.11 -17.36
CA SER A 49 3.19 5.40 -18.55
C SER A 49 4.05 6.00 -19.68
N TYR A 50 4.94 6.92 -19.35
CA TYR A 50 5.89 7.51 -20.31
C TYR A 50 6.85 6.45 -20.89
N LEU A 51 7.42 5.57 -20.08
CA LEU A 51 8.31 4.50 -20.55
C LEU A 51 7.57 3.49 -21.46
N MET A 52 6.31 3.20 -21.14
CA MET A 52 5.46 2.35 -21.99
C MET A 52 5.14 3.02 -23.33
N SER A 53 4.93 4.34 -23.35
CA SER A 53 4.72 5.09 -24.60
C SER A 53 5.96 5.10 -25.52
N LEU A 54 7.16 4.91 -24.94
CA LEU A 54 8.41 4.72 -25.68
C LEU A 54 8.57 3.28 -26.23
N GLY A 55 7.57 2.40 -26.04
CA GLY A 55 7.54 1.03 -26.56
C GLY A 55 8.20 -0.01 -25.66
N LEU A 56 8.55 0.33 -24.40
CA LEU A 56 9.06 -0.64 -23.45
C LEU A 56 7.94 -1.52 -22.91
N GLY A 57 8.16 -2.83 -22.91
CA GLY A 57 7.23 -3.78 -22.32
C GLY A 57 7.11 -3.60 -20.79
N PRO A 58 5.89 -3.67 -20.22
CA PRO A 58 5.69 -3.46 -18.78
C PRO A 58 6.50 -4.43 -17.90
N PHE A 59 6.60 -5.70 -18.29
CA PHE A 59 7.42 -6.68 -17.56
C PHE A 59 8.91 -6.34 -17.58
N THR A 60 9.43 -5.81 -18.70
CA THR A 60 10.82 -5.37 -18.79
C THR A 60 11.11 -4.26 -17.78
N ILE A 61 10.24 -3.24 -17.74
CA ILE A 61 10.38 -2.13 -16.78
C ILE A 61 10.33 -2.65 -15.33
N VAL A 62 9.38 -3.55 -15.02
CA VAL A 62 9.25 -4.15 -13.68
C VAL A 62 10.51 -4.92 -13.29
N ILE A 63 11.05 -5.77 -14.18
CA ILE A 63 12.26 -6.54 -13.89
C ILE A 63 13.45 -5.62 -13.60
N PHE A 64 13.70 -4.62 -14.45
CA PHE A 64 14.83 -3.71 -14.26
C PHE A 64 14.68 -2.84 -13.03
N SER A 65 13.50 -2.27 -12.77
CA SER A 65 13.26 -1.45 -11.58
C SER A 65 13.32 -2.27 -10.28
N THR A 66 12.78 -3.48 -10.26
CA THR A 66 12.82 -4.37 -9.10
C THR A 66 14.25 -4.87 -8.83
N PHE A 67 15.02 -5.14 -9.88
CA PHE A 67 16.43 -5.49 -9.75
C PHE A 67 17.27 -4.33 -9.20
N ALA A 68 17.01 -3.11 -9.66
CA ALA A 68 17.63 -1.90 -9.10
C ALA A 68 17.25 -1.71 -7.63
N THR A 69 15.98 -1.96 -7.25
CA THR A 69 15.53 -1.96 -5.87
C THR A 69 16.33 -2.93 -5.00
N PHE A 70 16.56 -4.16 -5.48
CA PHE A 70 17.38 -5.14 -4.77
C PHE A 70 18.82 -4.65 -4.57
N ILE A 71 19.48 -4.16 -5.63
CA ILE A 71 20.86 -3.68 -5.55
C ILE A 71 21.00 -2.54 -4.54
N ILE A 72 20.03 -1.63 -4.51
CA ILE A 72 20.06 -0.45 -3.65
C ILE A 72 19.73 -0.82 -2.20
N LEU A 73 18.72 -1.65 -1.97
CA LEU A 73 18.30 -2.00 -0.61
C LEU A 73 19.23 -3.01 0.07
N SER A 74 19.92 -3.87 -0.69
CA SER A 74 20.76 -4.91 -0.10
C SER A 74 21.87 -4.39 0.82
N PRO A 75 22.66 -3.34 0.48
CA PRO A 75 23.64 -2.79 1.41
C PRO A 75 23.01 -2.18 2.65
N PHE A 76 21.85 -1.48 2.52
CA PHE A 76 21.14 -0.93 3.67
C PHE A 76 20.58 -2.03 4.59
N ALA A 77 20.05 -3.11 4.02
CA ALA A 77 19.58 -4.26 4.77
C ALA A 77 20.71 -4.88 5.62
N ILE A 78 21.89 -5.03 5.03
CA ILE A 78 23.07 -5.61 5.72
C ILE A 78 23.59 -4.65 6.81
N LEU A 79 23.62 -3.34 6.55
CA LEU A 79 24.18 -2.37 7.49
C LEU A 79 23.26 -2.12 8.67
N PHE A 80 21.93 -1.99 8.45
CA PHE A 80 21.00 -1.55 9.47
C PHE A 80 20.22 -2.68 10.13
N GLU A 81 19.92 -3.77 9.41
CA GLU A 81 19.00 -4.80 9.89
C GLU A 81 19.62 -6.16 10.16
N ARG A 82 20.94 -6.34 9.93
CA ARG A 82 21.62 -7.62 10.14
C ARG A 82 21.41 -8.21 11.54
N LYS A 83 21.28 -7.34 12.56
CA LYS A 83 21.05 -7.77 13.95
C LYS A 83 19.63 -8.30 14.22
N GLN A 84 18.69 -7.99 13.31
CA GLN A 84 17.29 -8.42 13.42
C GLN A 84 17.01 -9.70 12.62
N TRP A 85 18.03 -10.23 11.94
CA TRP A 85 17.89 -11.46 11.15
C TRP A 85 17.75 -12.65 12.08
N PRO A 86 16.82 -13.59 11.81
CA PRO A 86 16.71 -14.81 12.59
C PRO A 86 17.95 -15.68 12.39
N ASN A 87 18.40 -16.30 13.48
CA ASN A 87 19.57 -17.21 13.44
C ASN A 87 19.32 -18.45 12.59
N GLU A 88 18.06 -18.87 12.47
CA GLU A 88 17.63 -20.00 11.64
C GLU A 88 16.52 -19.57 10.70
N LEU A 89 16.72 -19.80 9.39
CA LEU A 89 15.69 -19.59 8.37
C LEU A 89 14.73 -20.79 8.39
N SER A 90 13.59 -20.63 9.03
CA SER A 90 12.52 -21.64 8.99
C SER A 90 12.02 -21.85 7.56
N LEU A 91 11.80 -23.11 7.16
CA LEU A 91 11.18 -23.45 5.86
C LEU A 91 9.85 -22.71 5.64
N ARG A 92 9.10 -22.47 6.72
CA ARG A 92 7.84 -21.69 6.70
C ARG A 92 8.11 -20.24 6.29
N LEU A 93 9.17 -19.61 6.80
CA LEU A 93 9.53 -18.23 6.46
C LEU A 93 9.97 -18.13 4.99
N ILE A 94 10.78 -19.06 4.53
CA ILE A 94 11.20 -19.14 3.11
C ILE A 94 9.98 -19.29 2.21
N GLY A 95 9.04 -20.17 2.55
CA GLY A 95 7.78 -20.34 1.82
C GLY A 95 6.94 -19.05 1.76
N LYS A 96 6.85 -18.31 2.88
CA LYS A 96 6.18 -16.99 2.91
C LYS A 96 6.87 -15.98 1.99
N LEU A 97 8.20 -15.90 2.01
CA LEU A 97 8.98 -14.97 1.17
C LEU A 97 8.78 -15.27 -0.33
N VAL A 98 8.83 -16.53 -0.71
CA VAL A 98 8.57 -16.97 -2.09
C VAL A 98 7.13 -16.65 -2.50
N LEU A 99 6.16 -16.91 -1.63
CA LEU A 99 4.75 -16.63 -1.89
C LEU A 99 4.48 -15.12 -2.03
N ILE A 100 5.06 -14.28 -1.17
CA ILE A 100 4.97 -12.82 -1.26
C ILE A 100 5.56 -12.34 -2.60
N SER A 101 6.71 -12.85 -2.99
CA SER A 101 7.38 -12.46 -4.24
C SER A 101 6.58 -12.90 -5.46
N PHE A 102 6.09 -14.14 -5.48
CA PHE A 102 5.26 -14.67 -6.56
C PHE A 102 3.93 -13.92 -6.66
N ALA A 103 3.21 -13.78 -5.55
CA ALA A 103 1.91 -13.13 -5.52
C ALA A 103 2.01 -11.63 -5.86
N GLY A 104 2.94 -10.92 -5.23
CA GLY A 104 3.04 -9.46 -5.34
C GLY A 104 3.62 -8.96 -6.66
N VAL A 105 4.57 -9.69 -7.24
CA VAL A 105 5.25 -9.23 -8.47
C VAL A 105 4.68 -9.95 -9.69
N THR A 106 4.66 -11.27 -9.69
CA THR A 106 4.34 -12.03 -10.91
C THR A 106 2.83 -12.22 -11.12
N LEU A 107 2.13 -12.76 -10.12
CA LEU A 107 0.72 -13.11 -10.25
C LEU A 107 -0.17 -11.86 -10.36
N PHE A 108 0.06 -10.88 -9.49
CA PHE A 108 -0.67 -9.61 -9.53
C PHE A 108 -0.52 -8.94 -10.89
N GLN A 109 0.72 -8.78 -11.39
CA GLN A 109 0.99 -8.13 -12.67
C GLN A 109 0.36 -8.89 -13.84
N SER A 110 0.43 -10.22 -13.84
CA SER A 110 -0.17 -11.05 -14.90
C SER A 110 -1.69 -10.89 -14.97
N LEU A 111 -2.37 -10.98 -13.82
CA LEU A 111 -3.82 -10.80 -13.75
C LEU A 111 -4.24 -9.36 -14.10
N PHE A 112 -3.50 -8.38 -13.61
CA PHE A 112 -3.79 -6.98 -13.83
C PHE A 112 -3.65 -6.58 -15.30
N LEU A 113 -2.57 -7.00 -15.97
CA LEU A 113 -2.34 -6.72 -17.39
C LEU A 113 -3.37 -7.40 -18.28
N GLU A 114 -3.74 -8.65 -17.98
CA GLU A 114 -4.79 -9.35 -18.75
C GLU A 114 -6.16 -8.71 -18.52
N GLY A 115 -6.43 -8.26 -17.30
CA GLY A 115 -7.63 -7.50 -16.98
C GLY A 115 -7.71 -6.18 -17.75
N ILE A 116 -6.62 -5.41 -17.86
CA ILE A 116 -6.56 -4.17 -18.65
C ILE A 116 -6.83 -4.46 -20.13
N ARG A 117 -6.23 -5.52 -20.68
CA ARG A 117 -6.39 -5.88 -22.09
C ARG A 117 -7.84 -6.16 -22.47
N LEU A 118 -8.62 -6.74 -21.56
CA LEU A 118 -10.01 -7.13 -21.79
C LEU A 118 -11.04 -6.06 -21.35
N THR A 119 -10.61 -5.03 -20.63
CA THR A 119 -11.48 -3.95 -20.16
C THR A 119 -11.02 -2.59 -20.72
N SER A 120 -10.95 -1.61 -19.85
CA SER A 120 -10.45 -0.27 -20.17
C SER A 120 -9.42 0.19 -19.12
N PRO A 121 -8.51 1.12 -19.47
CA PRO A 121 -7.60 1.74 -18.51
C PRO A 121 -8.32 2.36 -17.31
N ALA A 122 -9.51 2.88 -17.53
CA ALA A 122 -10.36 3.46 -16.50
C ALA A 122 -10.80 2.45 -15.44
N MET A 123 -11.25 1.27 -15.87
CA MET A 123 -11.60 0.17 -14.94
C MET A 123 -10.37 -0.32 -14.17
N ALA A 124 -9.22 -0.38 -14.83
CA ALA A 124 -7.97 -0.77 -14.21
C ALA A 124 -7.52 0.20 -13.10
N THR A 125 -7.76 1.50 -13.25
CA THR A 125 -7.46 2.49 -12.21
C THR A 125 -8.48 2.50 -11.08
N ALA A 126 -9.74 2.15 -11.34
CA ALA A 126 -10.80 2.10 -10.34
C ALA A 126 -10.66 0.89 -9.39
N MET A 127 -10.35 -0.29 -9.92
CA MET A 127 -10.35 -1.55 -9.17
C MET A 127 -9.38 -1.60 -7.98
N PRO A 128 -8.14 -1.11 -8.05
CA PRO A 128 -7.23 -1.08 -6.91
C PRO A 128 -7.74 -0.28 -5.70
N ASN A 129 -8.69 0.64 -5.89
CA ASN A 129 -9.30 1.39 -4.80
C ASN A 129 -10.19 0.52 -3.88
N LEU A 130 -10.52 -0.71 -4.29
CA LEU A 130 -11.15 -1.73 -3.42
C LEU A 130 -10.15 -2.36 -2.44
N ALA A 131 -8.84 -2.24 -2.68
CA ALA A 131 -7.82 -2.91 -1.88
C ALA A 131 -7.90 -2.58 -0.38
N PRO A 132 -8.09 -1.33 0.10
CA PRO A 132 -8.17 -1.05 1.52
C PRO A 132 -9.29 -1.82 2.23
N GLY A 133 -10.46 -1.94 1.59
CA GLY A 133 -11.58 -2.71 2.13
C GLY A 133 -11.27 -4.21 2.23
N LEU A 134 -10.67 -4.78 1.18
CA LEU A 134 -10.26 -6.19 1.17
C LEU A 134 -9.14 -6.46 2.17
N ILE A 135 -8.14 -5.58 2.28
CA ILE A 135 -7.06 -5.69 3.26
C ILE A 135 -7.62 -5.68 4.68
N PHE A 136 -8.57 -4.77 4.97
CA PHE A 136 -9.24 -4.72 6.25
C PHE A 136 -9.95 -6.04 6.57
N PHE A 137 -10.73 -6.56 5.62
CA PHE A 137 -11.47 -7.82 5.78
C PHE A 137 -10.54 -9.02 5.98
N ILE A 138 -9.49 -9.14 5.16
CA ILE A 138 -8.51 -10.24 5.26
C ILE A 138 -7.71 -10.13 6.57
N ALA A 139 -7.26 -8.92 6.96
CA ALA A 139 -6.53 -8.69 8.19
C ALA A 139 -7.35 -9.04 9.44
N TRP A 140 -8.65 -8.80 9.39
CA TRP A 140 -9.57 -9.22 10.44
C TRP A 140 -9.70 -10.75 10.53
N ILE A 141 -9.87 -11.45 9.40
CA ILE A 141 -9.94 -12.92 9.37
C ILE A 141 -8.64 -13.55 9.89
N VAL A 142 -7.48 -13.00 9.50
CA VAL A 142 -6.15 -13.50 9.92
C VAL A 142 -5.83 -13.12 11.38
N GLY A 143 -6.62 -12.23 12.01
CA GLY A 143 -6.43 -11.81 13.41
C GLY A 143 -5.35 -10.74 13.59
N LEU A 144 -4.89 -10.09 12.53
CA LEU A 144 -3.97 -8.95 12.62
C LEU A 144 -4.66 -7.66 13.07
N GLU A 145 -5.98 -7.55 12.86
CA GLU A 145 -6.83 -6.48 13.39
C GLU A 145 -7.84 -7.05 14.38
N LYS A 146 -7.82 -6.53 15.61
CA LYS A 146 -8.80 -6.89 16.64
C LYS A 146 -10.07 -6.10 16.41
N MET A 147 -11.20 -6.80 16.35
CA MET A 147 -12.50 -6.19 16.14
C MET A 147 -13.44 -6.61 17.26
N ASN A 148 -13.87 -5.62 18.04
CA ASN A 148 -14.97 -5.80 18.98
C ASN A 148 -16.21 -5.08 18.46
N LEU A 149 -17.12 -5.80 17.82
CA LEU A 149 -18.33 -5.23 17.23
C LEU A 149 -19.25 -4.54 18.25
N LYS A 150 -19.04 -4.77 19.55
CA LYS A 150 -19.75 -4.05 20.64
C LYS A 150 -19.15 -2.67 20.86
N CYS A 151 -17.89 -2.42 20.47
CA CYS A 151 -17.22 -1.15 20.64
C CYS A 151 -17.62 -0.17 19.52
N MET A 152 -17.94 1.07 19.88
CA MET A 152 -18.29 2.12 18.94
C MET A 152 -17.14 2.46 17.98
N TYR A 153 -15.89 2.40 18.46
CA TYR A 153 -14.71 2.66 17.64
C TYR A 153 -14.51 1.63 16.53
N SER A 154 -14.78 0.34 16.81
CA SER A 154 -14.72 -0.70 15.77
C SER A 154 -15.78 -0.51 14.68
N LYS A 155 -16.99 -0.06 15.04
CA LYS A 155 -18.04 0.28 14.06
C LYS A 155 -17.62 1.48 13.20
N LEU A 156 -16.99 2.49 13.80
CA LEU A 156 -16.48 3.66 13.09
C LEU A 156 -15.32 3.30 12.12
N LYS A 157 -14.46 2.35 12.48
CA LYS A 157 -13.44 1.83 11.53
C LYS A 157 -14.08 1.20 10.31
N ILE A 158 -15.10 0.35 10.50
CA ILE A 158 -15.81 -0.28 9.39
C ILE A 158 -16.46 0.79 8.51
N LEU A 159 -17.20 1.70 9.12
CA LEU A 159 -17.89 2.78 8.40
C LEU A 159 -16.90 3.65 7.63
N GLY A 160 -15.81 4.07 8.26
CA GLY A 160 -14.77 4.87 7.63
C GLY A 160 -14.09 4.15 6.46
N THR A 161 -13.81 2.84 6.61
CA THR A 161 -13.24 2.01 5.52
C THR A 161 -14.21 1.91 4.34
N LEU A 162 -15.50 1.67 4.59
CA LEU A 162 -16.53 1.63 3.55
C LEU A 162 -16.66 2.97 2.84
N LEU A 163 -16.73 4.09 3.58
CA LEU A 163 -16.77 5.43 3.02
C LEU A 163 -15.55 5.73 2.14
N CYS A 164 -14.36 5.34 2.59
CA CYS A 164 -13.12 5.52 1.82
C CYS A 164 -13.17 4.75 0.49
N VAL A 165 -13.59 3.48 0.53
CA VAL A 165 -13.71 2.63 -0.67
C VAL A 165 -14.77 3.19 -1.63
N PHE A 166 -15.97 3.54 -1.13
CA PHE A 166 -17.03 4.12 -1.95
C PHE A 166 -16.61 5.46 -2.56
N GLY A 167 -15.95 6.33 -1.77
CA GLY A 167 -15.44 7.60 -2.27
C GLY A 167 -14.42 7.44 -3.38
N ALA A 168 -13.46 6.52 -3.20
CA ALA A 168 -12.43 6.24 -4.19
C ALA A 168 -13.00 5.62 -5.46
N LEU A 169 -13.98 4.72 -5.36
CA LEU A 169 -14.68 4.13 -6.52
C LEU A 169 -15.50 5.19 -7.27
N THR A 170 -16.27 6.01 -6.55
CA THR A 170 -17.07 7.10 -7.15
C THR A 170 -16.16 8.06 -7.91
N MET A 171 -15.04 8.47 -7.32
CA MET A 171 -14.06 9.33 -7.98
C MET A 171 -13.52 8.70 -9.25
N SER A 172 -13.09 7.43 -9.21
CA SER A 172 -12.52 6.73 -10.36
C SER A 172 -13.53 6.55 -11.50
N ILE A 173 -14.78 6.18 -11.20
CA ILE A 173 -15.83 5.99 -12.20
C ILE A 173 -16.20 7.32 -12.85
N MET A 174 -16.36 8.38 -12.05
CA MET A 174 -16.73 9.70 -12.59
C MET A 174 -15.61 10.33 -13.41
N HIS A 175 -14.36 10.12 -13.04
CA HIS A 175 -13.22 10.57 -13.84
C HIS A 175 -13.14 9.83 -15.17
N SER A 176 -13.37 8.54 -15.17
CA SER A 176 -13.42 7.69 -16.36
C SER A 176 -14.52 8.10 -17.34
N THR A 177 -15.73 8.38 -16.85
CA THR A 177 -16.84 8.83 -17.70
C THR A 177 -16.57 10.19 -18.33
N SER A 178 -15.87 11.09 -17.65
CA SER A 178 -15.52 12.42 -18.18
C SER A 178 -14.54 12.36 -19.35
N ILE A 179 -13.66 11.37 -19.37
CA ILE A 179 -12.71 11.13 -20.48
C ILE A 179 -13.44 10.50 -21.68
N SER A 180 -14.34 9.53 -21.44
CA SER A 180 -15.06 8.82 -22.50
C SER A 180 -16.04 9.71 -23.26
N HIS A 181 -16.65 10.72 -22.61
CA HIS A 181 -17.54 11.68 -23.29
C HIS A 181 -16.86 12.59 -24.34
N LYS A 182 -15.52 12.58 -24.41
CA LYS A 182 -14.78 13.33 -25.45
C LYS A 182 -14.53 12.53 -26.72
N GLU A 183 -14.76 11.22 -26.74
CA GLU A 183 -14.39 10.37 -27.87
C GLU A 183 -15.53 9.69 -28.63
N GLU A 184 -16.77 9.58 -28.11
CA GLU A 184 -17.86 8.90 -28.84
C GLU A 184 -19.23 9.51 -28.62
N ASP A 185 -19.80 9.98 -29.72
CA ASP A 185 -21.20 10.34 -29.93
C ASP A 185 -21.95 9.07 -30.41
N ASP A 186 -22.14 8.09 -29.53
CA ASP A 186 -22.99 6.94 -29.82
C ASP A 186 -23.72 6.39 -28.59
N THR A 187 -25.00 6.08 -28.80
CA THR A 187 -26.00 5.62 -27.81
C THR A 187 -25.52 4.44 -26.98
N PRO A 188 -25.78 4.43 -25.65
CA PRO A 188 -25.38 3.31 -24.78
C PRO A 188 -26.33 2.13 -24.99
N ILE A 189 -26.01 1.26 -25.94
CA ILE A 189 -26.58 -0.08 -25.98
C ILE A 189 -25.80 -0.91 -24.95
N PHE A 190 -26.46 -1.33 -23.88
CA PHE A 190 -25.94 -2.28 -22.91
C PHE A 190 -25.77 -3.65 -23.56
N VAL A 191 -24.76 -3.79 -24.40
CA VAL A 191 -24.35 -5.11 -24.89
C VAL A 191 -23.52 -5.76 -23.78
N PHE A 192 -24.02 -6.86 -23.24
CA PHE A 192 -23.32 -7.69 -22.28
C PHE A 192 -22.08 -8.30 -22.96
N ASP A 193 -20.97 -7.58 -22.91
CA ASP A 193 -19.71 -7.99 -23.51
C ASP A 193 -19.01 -8.98 -22.59
N ARG A 194 -18.98 -10.26 -23.01
CA ARG A 194 -18.38 -11.35 -22.25
C ARG A 194 -16.92 -11.06 -21.91
N ASP A 195 -16.18 -10.45 -22.82
CA ASP A 195 -14.75 -10.17 -22.62
C ASP A 195 -14.53 -9.11 -21.54
N LYS A 196 -15.38 -8.10 -21.48
CA LYS A 196 -15.35 -7.09 -20.40
C LYS A 196 -15.65 -7.70 -19.03
N VAL A 197 -16.60 -8.63 -18.93
CA VAL A 197 -16.91 -9.34 -17.67
C VAL A 197 -15.72 -10.18 -17.22
N VAL A 198 -15.12 -10.94 -18.14
CA VAL A 198 -13.92 -11.73 -17.85
C VAL A 198 -12.77 -10.84 -17.41
N GLY A 199 -12.56 -9.70 -18.08
CA GLY A 199 -11.57 -8.72 -17.70
C GLY A 199 -11.79 -8.12 -16.30
N CYS A 200 -13.05 -7.84 -15.93
CA CYS A 200 -13.39 -7.42 -14.56
C CYS A 200 -13.05 -8.50 -13.52
N ILE A 201 -13.28 -9.77 -13.83
CA ILE A 201 -12.93 -10.90 -12.96
C ILE A 201 -11.40 -10.97 -12.78
N TYR A 202 -10.61 -10.78 -13.84
CA TYR A 202 -9.15 -10.69 -13.75
C TYR A 202 -8.70 -9.54 -12.86
N LEU A 203 -9.28 -8.35 -13.02
CA LEU A 203 -8.96 -7.19 -12.19
C LEU A 203 -9.33 -7.40 -10.72
N LEU A 204 -10.50 -7.94 -10.42
CA LEU A 204 -10.90 -8.29 -9.06
C LEU A 204 -9.96 -9.33 -8.44
N GLY A 205 -9.59 -10.35 -9.22
CA GLY A 205 -8.59 -11.34 -8.82
C GLY A 205 -7.23 -10.70 -8.51
N ALA A 206 -6.78 -9.76 -9.34
CA ALA A 206 -5.54 -9.02 -9.11
C ALA A 206 -5.59 -8.23 -7.79
N VAL A 207 -6.68 -7.51 -7.52
CA VAL A 207 -6.85 -6.73 -6.27
C VAL A 207 -6.93 -7.65 -5.05
N PHE A 208 -7.57 -8.80 -5.16
CA PHE A 208 -7.60 -9.81 -4.11
C PHE A 208 -6.19 -10.35 -3.80
N VAL A 209 -5.41 -10.68 -4.83
CA VAL A 209 -4.01 -11.11 -4.70
C VAL A 209 -3.16 -10.03 -4.04
N LEU A 210 -3.31 -8.77 -4.48
CA LEU A 210 -2.61 -7.63 -3.89
C LEU A 210 -2.94 -7.47 -2.40
N SER A 211 -4.22 -7.52 -2.06
CA SER A 211 -4.70 -7.37 -0.68
C SER A 211 -4.19 -8.49 0.22
N THR A 212 -4.24 -9.74 -0.25
CA THR A 212 -3.70 -10.89 0.46
C THR A 212 -2.19 -10.77 0.64
N ASN A 213 -1.47 -10.29 -0.39
CA ASN A 213 -0.03 -10.09 -0.34
C ASN A 213 0.38 -9.05 0.72
N VAL A 214 -0.35 -7.93 0.83
CA VAL A 214 -0.10 -6.90 1.85
C VAL A 214 -0.29 -7.46 3.27
N VAL A 215 -1.36 -8.24 3.49
CA VAL A 215 -1.62 -8.91 4.79
C VAL A 215 -0.55 -9.95 5.09
N LEU A 216 -0.11 -10.72 4.10
CA LEU A 216 0.96 -11.70 4.25
C LEU A 216 2.30 -11.03 4.56
N GLN A 217 2.61 -9.89 3.92
CA GLN A 217 3.79 -9.08 4.27
C GLN A 217 3.74 -8.60 5.73
N ALA A 218 2.60 -8.09 6.18
CA ALA A 218 2.41 -7.66 7.56
C ALA A 218 2.59 -8.81 8.56
N SER A 219 2.01 -9.98 8.26
CA SER A 219 2.19 -11.20 9.06
C SER A 219 3.66 -11.67 9.10
N THR A 220 4.36 -11.55 7.96
CA THR A 220 5.77 -11.92 7.88
C THR A 220 6.66 -10.95 8.64
N LEU A 221 6.34 -9.66 8.64
CA LEU A 221 7.06 -8.65 9.43
C LEU A 221 6.91 -8.86 10.94
N ALA A 222 5.87 -9.55 11.40
CA ALA A 222 5.75 -9.95 12.81
C ALA A 222 6.77 -11.04 13.20
N GLU A 223 7.10 -11.97 12.28
CA GLU A 223 8.09 -13.04 12.49
C GLU A 223 9.52 -12.59 12.12
N PHE A 224 9.65 -11.75 11.09
CA PHE A 224 10.90 -11.21 10.56
C PHE A 224 10.85 -9.67 10.58
N PRO A 225 11.18 -9.03 11.71
CA PRO A 225 10.93 -7.61 11.94
C PRO A 225 11.94 -6.67 11.22
N ALA A 226 12.39 -7.03 10.02
CA ALA A 226 13.37 -6.33 9.20
C ALA A 226 12.75 -5.91 7.85
N PRO A 227 12.06 -4.76 7.75
CA PRO A 227 11.31 -4.36 6.55
C PRO A 227 12.21 -4.11 5.33
N ILE A 228 13.42 -3.57 5.50
CA ILE A 228 14.35 -3.33 4.40
C ILE A 228 14.85 -4.66 3.84
N SER A 229 15.22 -5.59 4.72
CA SER A 229 15.67 -6.94 4.33
C SER A 229 14.55 -7.73 3.66
N LEU A 230 13.32 -7.65 4.19
CA LEU A 230 12.14 -8.26 3.57
C LEU A 230 11.96 -7.74 2.14
N SER A 231 12.01 -6.41 1.96
CA SER A 231 11.84 -5.77 0.65
C SER A 231 12.97 -6.16 -0.32
N ALA A 232 14.22 -6.23 0.13
CA ALA A 232 15.35 -6.63 -0.71
C ALA A 232 15.23 -8.10 -1.15
N ILE A 233 14.92 -9.02 -0.23
CA ILE A 233 14.78 -10.45 -0.54
C ILE A 233 13.60 -10.69 -1.48
N THR A 234 12.45 -10.07 -1.21
CA THR A 234 11.26 -10.21 -2.07
C THR A 234 11.48 -9.59 -3.45
N ALA A 235 12.26 -8.51 -3.57
CA ALA A 235 12.66 -7.94 -4.85
C ALA A 235 13.54 -8.93 -5.65
N LEU A 236 14.55 -9.52 -5.03
CA LEU A 236 15.41 -10.51 -5.69
C LEU A 236 14.60 -11.73 -6.18
N LEU A 237 13.82 -12.34 -5.30
CA LEU A 237 12.98 -13.49 -5.65
C LEU A 237 11.95 -13.12 -6.72
N GLY A 238 11.36 -11.91 -6.63
CA GLY A 238 10.42 -11.39 -7.61
C GLY A 238 11.04 -11.28 -9.02
N VAL A 239 12.26 -10.75 -9.13
CA VAL A 239 12.99 -10.70 -10.40
C VAL A 239 13.22 -12.09 -10.96
N LEU A 240 13.72 -13.02 -10.15
CA LEU A 240 14.00 -14.39 -10.59
C LEU A 240 12.71 -15.09 -11.09
N ILE A 241 11.64 -15.03 -10.31
CA ILE A 241 10.37 -15.67 -10.66
C ILE A 241 9.76 -15.03 -11.91
N THR A 242 9.71 -13.70 -11.97
CA THR A 242 9.14 -12.98 -13.11
C THR A 242 9.94 -13.24 -14.39
N THR A 243 11.26 -13.30 -14.30
CA THR A 243 12.13 -13.64 -15.45
C THR A 243 11.86 -15.05 -15.95
N VAL A 244 11.75 -16.04 -15.05
CA VAL A 244 11.40 -17.42 -15.42
C VAL A 244 10.03 -17.50 -16.09
N VAL A 245 9.02 -16.83 -15.52
CA VAL A 245 7.67 -16.80 -16.12
C VAL A 245 7.69 -16.15 -17.49
N LEU A 246 8.41 -15.03 -17.64
CA LEU A 246 8.55 -14.35 -18.94
C LEU A 246 9.21 -15.25 -19.98
N LEU A 247 10.26 -15.97 -19.62
CA LEU A 247 10.94 -16.91 -20.52
C LEU A 247 10.04 -18.09 -20.91
N LEU A 248 9.18 -18.56 -19.99
CA LEU A 248 8.25 -19.64 -20.26
C LEU A 248 7.08 -19.18 -21.16
N GLN A 249 6.57 -17.98 -20.96
CA GLN A 249 5.51 -17.39 -21.77
C GLN A 249 5.99 -17.01 -23.19
N ASN A 250 7.21 -16.55 -23.31
CA ASN A 250 7.74 -15.94 -24.52
C ASN A 250 8.75 -16.83 -25.24
N ARG A 251 8.35 -18.01 -25.72
CA ARG A 251 9.14 -18.70 -26.78
C ARG A 251 9.31 -17.87 -28.06
N LYS A 252 8.61 -16.73 -28.21
CA LYS A 252 8.60 -15.87 -29.43
C LYS A 252 8.64 -14.36 -29.18
N ALA A 253 8.58 -13.84 -27.95
CA ALA A 253 8.59 -12.41 -27.75
C ALA A 253 10.03 -11.87 -27.71
N LYS A 254 10.32 -10.95 -28.59
CA LYS A 254 11.54 -10.13 -28.59
C LYS A 254 11.60 -9.33 -27.29
N VAL A 255 12.31 -9.85 -26.29
CA VAL A 255 12.56 -9.20 -24.99
C VAL A 255 13.20 -7.81 -25.13
N LEU A 256 13.72 -7.50 -26.29
CA LEU A 256 14.47 -6.27 -26.57
C LEU A 256 14.05 -5.62 -27.91
N SER A 257 12.76 -5.69 -28.28
CA SER A 257 12.29 -5.11 -29.54
C SER A 257 11.87 -3.64 -29.46
N GLY A 258 12.30 -2.91 -28.45
CA GLY A 258 12.12 -1.46 -28.34
C GLY A 258 13.41 -0.74 -28.81
N SER A 259 13.51 -0.45 -30.09
CA SER A 259 14.72 -0.02 -30.78
C SER A 259 15.17 1.43 -30.54
N PHE A 260 14.54 2.21 -29.66
CA PHE A 260 14.81 3.65 -29.55
C PHE A 260 15.21 4.17 -28.17
N VAL A 261 15.13 3.37 -27.12
CA VAL A 261 15.63 3.80 -25.80
C VAL A 261 17.09 3.39 -25.68
N SER A 262 17.99 4.37 -25.61
CA SER A 262 19.40 4.09 -25.31
C SER A 262 19.48 3.27 -24.02
N PHE A 263 20.26 2.19 -24.02
CA PHE A 263 20.46 1.33 -22.85
C PHE A 263 20.83 2.14 -21.60
N GLY A 264 21.60 3.21 -21.75
CA GLY A 264 21.93 4.13 -20.66
C GLY A 264 20.70 4.83 -20.04
N ASN A 265 19.74 5.25 -20.86
CA ASN A 265 18.51 5.87 -20.36
C ASN A 265 17.65 4.84 -19.61
N LEU A 266 17.52 3.61 -20.14
CA LEU A 266 16.79 2.53 -19.47
C LEU A 266 17.38 2.23 -18.09
N VAL A 267 18.71 2.12 -17.99
CA VAL A 267 19.41 1.91 -16.72
C VAL A 267 19.19 3.09 -15.78
N GLY A 268 19.33 4.33 -16.27
CA GLY A 268 19.10 5.54 -15.46
C GLY A 268 17.69 5.61 -14.88
N TYR A 269 16.66 5.38 -15.70
CA TYR A 269 15.27 5.33 -15.23
C TYR A 269 15.02 4.18 -14.25
N SER A 270 15.61 3.02 -14.51
CA SER A 270 15.45 1.86 -13.62
C SER A 270 16.09 2.07 -12.25
N VAL A 271 17.26 2.70 -12.20
CA VAL A 271 17.94 3.05 -10.95
C VAL A 271 17.11 4.10 -10.19
N LEU A 272 16.62 5.14 -10.86
CA LEU A 272 15.76 6.15 -10.24
C LEU A 272 14.47 5.52 -9.69
N ALA A 273 13.73 4.78 -10.52
CA ALA A 273 12.50 4.11 -10.12
C ALA A 273 12.75 3.08 -9.00
N GLY A 274 13.83 2.31 -9.07
CA GLY A 274 14.21 1.32 -8.07
C GLY A 274 14.57 1.95 -6.72
N THR A 275 15.33 3.06 -6.72
CA THR A 275 15.69 3.78 -5.50
C THR A 275 14.45 4.31 -4.79
N VAL A 276 13.62 5.00 -5.55
CA VAL A 276 12.41 5.65 -5.06
C VAL A 276 11.40 4.61 -4.59
N SER A 277 11.14 3.58 -5.40
CA SER A 277 10.26 2.47 -5.04
C SER A 277 10.76 1.70 -3.82
N GLY A 278 12.05 1.41 -3.76
CA GLY A 278 12.68 0.73 -2.63
C GLY A 278 12.53 1.49 -1.31
N ALA A 279 12.77 2.80 -1.33
CA ALA A 279 12.55 3.66 -0.17
C ALA A 279 11.08 3.64 0.28
N CYS A 280 10.14 3.77 -0.66
CA CYS A 280 8.70 3.73 -0.37
C CYS A 280 8.24 2.39 0.20
N VAL A 281 8.67 1.26 -0.39
CA VAL A 281 8.30 -0.07 0.08
C VAL A 281 8.88 -0.35 1.47
N SER A 282 10.12 0.06 1.72
CA SER A 282 10.75 -0.06 3.04
C SER A 282 10.04 0.78 4.10
N PHE A 283 9.67 2.02 3.75
CA PHE A 283 8.90 2.89 4.65
C PHE A 283 7.51 2.32 4.93
N ASN A 284 6.80 1.85 3.90
CA ASN A 284 5.50 1.18 4.07
C ASN A 284 5.64 -0.08 4.97
N GLY A 285 6.69 -0.87 4.80
CA GLY A 285 6.99 -2.02 5.65
C GLY A 285 7.22 -1.62 7.11
N TRP A 286 7.97 -0.54 7.35
CA TRP A 286 8.17 0.01 8.68
C TRP A 286 6.85 0.53 9.30
N ALA A 287 6.05 1.27 8.53
CA ALA A 287 4.74 1.75 8.98
C ALA A 287 3.75 0.60 9.25
N MET A 288 3.75 -0.46 8.40
CA MET A 288 2.95 -1.68 8.63
C MET A 288 3.34 -2.40 9.92
N LYS A 289 4.64 -2.49 10.21
CA LYS A 289 5.15 -3.09 11.46
C LYS A 289 4.66 -2.33 12.69
N LYS A 290 4.53 -1.01 12.60
CA LYS A 290 4.14 -0.13 13.71
C LYS A 290 2.62 0.00 13.89
N ARG A 291 1.88 0.16 12.81
CA ARG A 291 0.45 0.54 12.83
C ARG A 291 -0.47 -0.45 12.12
N GLY A 292 0.08 -1.52 11.56
CA GLY A 292 -0.66 -2.56 10.85
C GLY A 292 -0.93 -2.25 9.38
N PRO A 293 -1.35 -3.27 8.61
CA PRO A 293 -1.52 -3.17 7.17
C PRO A 293 -2.73 -2.31 6.76
N VAL A 294 -3.78 -2.28 7.58
CA VAL A 294 -5.01 -1.54 7.28
C VAL A 294 -4.76 -0.05 7.21
N LEU A 295 -4.05 0.52 8.21
CA LEU A 295 -3.75 1.95 8.21
C LEU A 295 -2.95 2.35 6.97
N VAL A 296 -1.90 1.60 6.63
CA VAL A 296 -1.04 1.89 5.47
C VAL A 296 -1.83 1.85 4.17
N SER A 297 -2.70 0.85 4.01
CA SER A 297 -3.51 0.69 2.80
C SER A 297 -4.58 1.78 2.63
N MET A 298 -5.07 2.37 3.72
CA MET A 298 -6.05 3.46 3.66
C MET A 298 -5.51 4.73 2.98
N PHE A 299 -4.18 4.88 2.89
CA PHE A 299 -3.56 6.00 2.17
C PHE A 299 -3.44 5.74 0.65
N SER A 300 -3.58 4.51 0.17
CA SER A 300 -3.44 4.19 -1.27
C SER A 300 -4.33 5.02 -2.18
N PRO A 301 -5.62 5.29 -1.88
CA PRO A 301 -6.48 6.10 -2.73
C PRO A 301 -6.01 7.55 -2.91
N PHE A 302 -5.14 8.07 -2.02
CA PHE A 302 -4.54 9.41 -2.21
C PHE A 302 -3.71 9.49 -3.49
N ALA A 303 -3.04 8.40 -3.89
CA ALA A 303 -2.31 8.38 -5.16
C ALA A 303 -3.23 8.68 -6.34
N THR A 304 -4.49 8.20 -6.31
CA THR A 304 -5.48 8.47 -7.35
C THR A 304 -5.88 9.95 -7.37
N VAL A 305 -6.09 10.56 -6.19
CA VAL A 305 -6.38 12.01 -6.08
C VAL A 305 -5.23 12.84 -6.64
N ILE A 306 -3.99 12.48 -6.27
CA ILE A 306 -2.79 13.16 -6.74
C ILE A 306 -2.64 13.01 -8.26
N SER A 307 -2.87 11.80 -8.79
CA SER A 307 -2.82 11.55 -10.24
C SER A 307 -3.86 12.37 -11.00
N VAL A 308 -5.10 12.48 -10.49
CA VAL A 308 -6.13 13.34 -11.08
C VAL A 308 -5.73 14.81 -11.04
N ALA A 309 -5.18 15.28 -9.92
CA ALA A 309 -4.69 16.66 -9.82
C ALA A 309 -3.56 16.93 -10.85
N PHE A 310 -2.66 15.98 -11.06
CA PHE A 310 -1.64 16.10 -12.12
C PHE A 310 -2.25 16.10 -13.51
N SER A 311 -3.24 15.25 -13.82
CA SER A 311 -3.95 15.25 -15.12
C SER A 311 -4.61 16.60 -15.39
N VAL A 312 -5.25 17.19 -14.40
CA VAL A 312 -5.86 18.53 -14.54
C VAL A 312 -4.81 19.59 -14.83
N LEU A 313 -3.68 19.57 -14.11
CA LEU A 313 -2.62 20.57 -14.25
C LEU A 313 -1.83 20.43 -15.56
N THR A 314 -1.62 19.19 -16.04
CA THR A 314 -0.79 18.93 -17.22
C THR A 314 -1.59 18.81 -18.51
N LEU A 315 -2.80 18.25 -18.46
CA LEU A 315 -3.65 17.99 -19.62
C LEU A 315 -4.82 18.97 -19.73
N GLY A 316 -5.04 19.82 -18.72
CA GLY A 316 -6.17 20.77 -18.72
C GLY A 316 -7.54 20.08 -18.64
N GLU A 317 -7.59 18.86 -18.08
CA GLU A 317 -8.85 18.12 -17.96
C GLU A 317 -9.77 18.78 -16.92
N SER A 318 -11.08 18.80 -17.18
CA SER A 318 -12.07 19.28 -16.23
C SER A 318 -12.40 18.20 -15.21
N VAL A 319 -12.35 18.52 -13.92
CA VAL A 319 -12.78 17.62 -12.85
C VAL A 319 -14.30 17.61 -12.80
N SER A 320 -14.91 16.43 -12.87
CA SER A 320 -16.35 16.31 -12.65
C SER A 320 -16.74 16.56 -11.19
N LEU A 321 -17.92 17.12 -10.97
CA LEU A 321 -18.45 17.35 -9.63
C LEU A 321 -18.54 16.05 -8.82
N GLY A 322 -18.84 14.92 -9.48
CA GLY A 322 -18.85 13.59 -8.89
C GLY A 322 -17.47 13.13 -8.41
N SER A 323 -16.39 13.44 -9.14
CA SER A 323 -15.02 13.15 -8.70
C SER A 323 -14.65 13.93 -7.43
N VAL A 324 -15.05 15.21 -7.33
CA VAL A 324 -14.85 16.01 -6.11
C VAL A 324 -15.63 15.43 -4.93
N GLY A 325 -16.88 15.04 -5.12
CA GLY A 325 -17.69 14.37 -4.10
C GLY A 325 -17.05 13.06 -3.61
N GLY A 326 -16.51 12.25 -4.53
CA GLY A 326 -15.77 11.04 -4.21
C GLY A 326 -14.52 11.32 -3.38
N MET A 327 -13.74 12.36 -3.71
CA MET A 327 -12.57 12.78 -2.92
C MET A 327 -12.96 13.17 -1.49
N VAL A 328 -13.98 14.00 -1.32
CA VAL A 328 -14.47 14.41 0.02
C VAL A 328 -14.88 13.20 0.84
N LEU A 329 -15.65 12.28 0.25
CA LEU A 329 -16.11 11.07 0.92
C LEU A 329 -14.93 10.18 1.37
N MET A 330 -13.91 10.05 0.54
CA MET A 330 -12.68 9.32 0.83
C MET A 330 -11.92 9.95 2.01
N PHE A 331 -11.75 11.27 2.03
CA PHE A 331 -11.07 11.97 3.14
C PHE A 331 -11.84 11.85 4.45
N VAL A 332 -13.17 11.94 4.42
CA VAL A 332 -14.03 11.72 5.60
C VAL A 332 -13.85 10.28 6.10
N GLY A 333 -13.86 9.29 5.22
CA GLY A 333 -13.65 7.89 5.57
C GLY A 333 -12.30 7.66 6.24
N LEU A 334 -11.22 8.20 5.67
CA LEU A 334 -9.88 8.12 6.25
C LEU A 334 -9.81 8.78 7.62
N TYR A 335 -10.38 9.98 7.76
CA TYR A 335 -10.41 10.68 9.04
C TYR A 335 -11.09 9.86 10.13
N LEU A 336 -12.23 9.24 9.83
CA LEU A 336 -12.96 8.38 10.79
C LEU A 336 -12.12 7.18 11.23
N VAL A 337 -11.39 6.53 10.30
CA VAL A 337 -10.51 5.40 10.64
C VAL A 337 -9.35 5.85 11.52
N LEU A 338 -8.68 6.95 11.17
CA LEU A 338 -7.56 7.50 11.95
C LEU A 338 -8.02 7.90 13.36
N TRP A 339 -9.15 8.59 13.46
CA TRP A 339 -9.73 9.01 14.73
C TRP A 339 -10.11 7.81 15.62
N ALA A 340 -10.79 6.82 15.05
CA ALA A 340 -11.17 5.62 15.77
C ALA A 340 -9.95 4.84 16.27
N LYS A 341 -8.91 4.72 15.45
CA LYS A 341 -7.67 4.02 15.81
C LYS A 341 -6.88 4.78 16.90
N GLY A 342 -6.82 6.10 16.84
CA GLY A 342 -6.24 6.93 17.89
C GLY A 342 -6.94 6.73 19.26
N LYS A 343 -8.28 6.72 19.25
CA LYS A 343 -9.07 6.54 20.48
C LYS A 343 -8.99 5.11 21.05
N GLU A 344 -8.89 4.07 20.24
CA GLU A 344 -8.65 2.71 20.73
C GLU A 344 -7.33 2.60 21.49
N GLY A 345 -6.24 3.23 20.99
CA GLY A 345 -4.95 3.26 21.69
C GLY A 345 -5.04 3.93 23.07
N PHE A 346 -5.78 5.05 23.18
CA PHE A 346 -5.99 5.72 24.48
C PHE A 346 -6.83 4.89 25.45
N SER A 347 -7.89 4.22 24.97
CA SER A 347 -8.75 3.39 25.86
C SER A 347 -8.04 2.14 26.38
N GLU A 348 -7.08 1.58 25.64
CA GLU A 348 -6.23 0.49 26.15
C GLU A 348 -5.29 0.98 27.26
N ILE A 349 -4.74 2.18 27.16
CA ILE A 349 -3.89 2.81 28.18
C ILE A 349 -4.69 3.10 29.45
N GLU A 350 -5.88 3.72 29.34
CA GLU A 350 -6.77 3.98 30.48
C GLU A 350 -7.22 2.70 31.19
N SER A 351 -7.51 1.64 30.43
CA SER A 351 -7.88 0.35 31.03
C SER A 351 -6.70 -0.32 31.75
N PHE A 352 -5.47 -0.09 31.29
CA PHE A 352 -4.27 -0.57 31.94
C PHE A 352 -3.98 0.21 33.24
N GLU A 353 -4.16 1.54 33.23
CA GLU A 353 -4.00 2.38 34.43
C GLU A 353 -5.07 2.09 35.50
N SER A 354 -6.34 1.94 35.10
CA SER A 354 -7.42 1.59 36.03
C SER A 354 -7.25 0.17 36.61
N GLY A 355 -6.69 -0.77 35.84
CA GLY A 355 -6.34 -2.11 36.32
C GLY A 355 -5.16 -2.10 37.31
N PHE A 356 -4.27 -1.11 37.24
CA PHE A 356 -3.15 -0.96 38.19
C PHE A 356 -3.60 -0.29 39.48
N ASP A 357 -4.54 0.64 39.45
CA ASP A 357 -5.09 1.32 40.62
C ASP A 357 -6.00 0.39 41.44
N SER A 358 -6.70 -0.54 40.81
CA SER A 358 -7.54 -1.53 41.50
C SER A 358 -6.74 -2.62 42.26
N LYS A 359 -5.43 -2.73 42.03
CA LYS A 359 -4.52 -3.67 42.69
C LYS A 359 -3.70 -3.06 43.83
N LYS A 360 -3.90 -1.78 44.17
CA LYS A 360 -3.33 -1.23 45.40
C LYS A 360 -4.11 -1.79 46.61
N PRO A 361 -3.50 -2.57 47.53
CA PRO A 361 -4.17 -2.92 48.74
C PRO A 361 -4.39 -1.64 49.54
N LEU A 362 -5.63 -1.40 49.92
CA LEU A 362 -5.96 -0.43 50.96
C LEU A 362 -5.22 -0.87 52.23
N LEU A 363 -4.16 -0.14 52.55
CA LEU A 363 -3.51 -0.29 53.84
C LEU A 363 -4.52 0.02 54.94
N SER A 364 -4.96 -1.01 55.62
CA SER A 364 -5.58 -0.95 56.94
C SER A 364 -4.53 -0.65 58.00
#